data_490d957fe88c60c79c65e3a3c51617a3
#
_entry.id   490d957fe88c60c79c65e3a3c51617a3
#
_cell.length_a   1.000
_cell.length_b   1.000
_cell.length_c   1.000
_cell.angle_alpha   90.00
_cell.angle_beta   90.00
_cell.angle_gamma   90.00
#
_symmetry.space_group_name_H-M   'P 1'
#
loop_
_entity.id
_entity.type
_entity.pdbx_description
1 polymer ?
#
loop_
_entity_poly.entity_id
_entity_poly.type
_entity_poly.pdbx_seq_one_letter_code
_entity_poly.pdbx_strand_id
1 'polypeptide(L)'
;MNEDVFRTEELPRADRFDAWRERAAHSHAPVEMSSARFAHFRGFQQAVQLGAVPVYASEWQPAVARRTPRLIRQPAPERYRLSFIRSGTVGTAVNGRHITYGAYGLFSHTTWAPFEPRIGTREDRVKAVSVEVPRALLSLPAAQVDHVIGRPLSGRDGTGALLAAFLNTLTADARS
;
A
#
# COMPACT_ATOMS: atom_id res chain seq x y z
N MET A 1 13.85 12.35 -12.73
CA MET A 1 12.86 11.55 -11.98
C MET A 1 12.09 12.54 -11.13
N ASN A 2 10.77 12.65 -11.29
CA ASN A 2 10.00 13.61 -10.51
C ASN A 2 9.64 12.91 -9.18
N GLU A 3 10.19 13.39 -8.08
CA GLU A 3 9.92 12.87 -6.75
C GLU A 3 8.87 13.77 -6.08
N ASP A 4 7.80 13.15 -5.63
CA ASP A 4 6.75 13.81 -4.85
C ASP A 4 6.79 13.27 -3.43
N VAL A 5 7.19 14.11 -2.48
CA VAL A 5 7.34 13.76 -1.06
C VAL A 5 6.23 14.43 -0.26
N PHE A 6 5.55 13.63 0.55
CA PHE A 6 4.49 14.07 1.45
C PHE A 6 4.78 13.64 2.89
N ARG A 7 4.69 14.60 3.82
CA ARG A 7 4.87 14.38 5.27
C ARG A 7 3.72 15.04 6.03
N THR A 8 3.01 14.26 6.81
CA THR A 8 1.93 14.82 7.64
C THR A 8 2.45 15.75 8.73
N GLU A 9 3.69 15.58 9.17
CA GLU A 9 4.33 16.42 10.19
C GLU A 9 4.46 17.89 9.77
N GLU A 10 4.46 18.18 8.48
CA GLU A 10 4.50 19.54 7.92
C GLU A 10 3.14 20.26 8.03
N LEU A 11 2.10 19.54 8.42
CA LEU A 11 0.73 20.06 8.55
C LEU A 11 0.35 20.28 10.02
N PRO A 12 -0.64 21.16 10.29
CA PRO A 12 -1.26 21.28 11.60
C PRO A 12 -1.79 19.93 12.08
N ARG A 13 -1.69 19.67 13.37
CA ARG A 13 -2.07 18.35 13.95
C ARG A 13 -3.49 17.93 13.60
N ALA A 14 -4.43 18.87 13.59
CA ALA A 14 -5.83 18.60 13.29
C ALA A 14 -6.06 18.07 11.87
N ASP A 15 -5.21 18.47 10.91
CA ASP A 15 -5.41 18.19 9.49
C ASP A 15 -4.65 16.94 9.02
N ARG A 16 -3.73 16.41 9.84
CA ARG A 16 -2.79 15.36 9.45
C ARG A 16 -3.46 14.08 8.95
N PHE A 17 -4.45 13.62 9.68
CA PHE A 17 -5.12 12.36 9.33
C PHE A 17 -5.98 12.49 8.09
N ASP A 18 -6.68 13.60 7.93
CA ASP A 18 -7.50 13.86 6.75
C ASP A 18 -6.64 14.03 5.50
N ALA A 19 -5.54 14.77 5.60
CA ALA A 19 -4.59 14.90 4.50
C ALA A 19 -3.95 13.54 4.12
N TRP A 20 -3.67 12.66 5.11
CA TRP A 20 -3.21 11.30 4.84
C TRP A 20 -4.26 10.47 4.10
N ARG A 21 -5.53 10.57 4.48
CA ARG A 21 -6.64 9.90 3.78
C ARG A 21 -6.76 10.34 2.33
N GLU A 22 -6.69 11.64 2.08
CA GLU A 22 -6.71 12.20 0.71
C GLU A 22 -5.50 11.71 -0.10
N ARG A 23 -4.32 11.72 0.51
CA ARG A 23 -3.10 11.20 -0.13
C ARG A 23 -3.23 9.72 -0.48
N ALA A 24 -3.73 8.90 0.43
CA ALA A 24 -3.96 7.47 0.19
C ALA A 24 -4.99 7.22 -0.92
N ALA A 25 -6.07 8.00 -0.95
CA ALA A 25 -7.08 7.91 -2.00
C ALA A 25 -6.53 8.29 -3.38
N HIS A 26 -5.66 9.30 -3.44
CA HIS A 26 -5.03 9.74 -4.68
C HIS A 26 -3.98 8.74 -5.18
N SER A 27 -3.16 8.19 -4.29
CA SER A 27 -2.08 7.27 -4.65
C SER A 27 -2.55 5.86 -4.96
N HIS A 28 -3.76 5.47 -4.58
CA HIS A 28 -4.29 4.14 -4.82
C HIS A 28 -5.72 4.18 -5.36
N ALA A 29 -6.69 4.32 -4.46
CA ALA A 29 -8.12 4.41 -4.76
C ALA A 29 -8.86 4.90 -3.52
N PRO A 30 -10.07 5.47 -3.65
CA PRO A 30 -10.88 5.88 -2.52
C PRO A 30 -11.09 4.74 -1.52
N VAL A 31 -10.75 4.98 -0.27
CA VAL A 31 -10.91 4.07 0.88
C VAL A 31 -11.50 4.81 2.08
N GLU A 32 -12.30 4.15 2.85
CA GLU A 32 -12.62 4.59 4.21
C GLU A 32 -11.42 4.24 5.09
N MET A 33 -10.99 5.19 5.92
CA MET A 33 -9.82 4.98 6.77
C MET A 33 -10.11 5.47 8.18
N SER A 34 -9.65 4.71 9.17
CA SER A 34 -9.72 5.07 10.59
C SER A 34 -8.43 4.73 11.31
N SER A 35 -8.11 5.51 12.34
CA SER A 35 -6.96 5.28 13.21
C SER A 35 -7.30 5.70 14.63
N ALA A 36 -6.90 4.90 15.61
CA ALA A 36 -6.97 5.30 17.02
C ALA A 36 -6.00 6.45 17.34
N ARG A 37 -5.08 6.76 16.45
CA ARG A 37 -4.08 7.82 16.58
C ARG A 37 -4.38 9.04 15.72
N PHE A 38 -5.61 9.23 15.26
CA PHE A 38 -5.99 10.30 14.33
C PHE A 38 -5.53 11.70 14.80
N ALA A 39 -5.65 12.00 16.10
CA ALA A 39 -5.27 13.30 16.69
C ALA A 39 -3.76 13.60 16.63
N HIS A 40 -2.91 12.58 16.48
CA HIS A 40 -1.45 12.68 16.43
C HIS A 40 -0.85 11.87 15.30
N PHE A 41 -1.62 11.70 14.23
CA PHE A 41 -1.22 10.85 13.11
C PHE A 41 0.08 11.34 12.46
N ARG A 42 0.94 10.36 12.13
CA ARG A 42 2.18 10.59 11.39
C ARG A 42 2.25 9.64 10.22
N GLY A 43 2.39 10.19 9.04
CA GLY A 43 2.52 9.46 7.80
C GLY A 43 3.53 10.14 6.88
N PHE A 44 4.30 9.32 6.20
CA PHE A 44 5.24 9.72 5.17
C PHE A 44 4.95 8.92 3.89
N GLN A 45 4.98 9.57 2.75
CA GLN A 45 4.93 8.91 1.45
C GLN A 45 5.81 9.65 0.46
N GLN A 46 6.62 8.90 -0.26
CA GLN A 46 7.33 9.38 -1.44
C GLN A 46 6.87 8.58 -2.66
N ALA A 47 6.61 9.28 -3.72
CA ALA A 47 6.26 8.70 -5.01
C ALA A 47 7.44 8.78 -5.99
N VAL A 48 7.71 7.67 -6.67
CA VAL A 48 8.65 7.58 -7.79
C VAL A 48 7.87 7.07 -9.00
N GLN A 49 7.98 7.76 -10.12
CA GLN A 49 7.27 7.39 -11.34
C GLN A 49 8.17 6.58 -12.28
N LEU A 50 7.77 5.34 -12.58
CA LEU A 50 8.40 4.46 -13.55
C LEU A 50 7.51 4.32 -14.79
N GLY A 51 7.60 5.26 -15.72
CA GLY A 51 6.66 5.30 -16.85
C GLY A 51 5.21 5.39 -16.37
N ALA A 52 4.39 4.42 -16.71
CA ALA A 52 2.99 4.35 -16.26
C ALA A 52 2.79 3.67 -14.89
N VAL A 53 3.87 3.22 -14.24
CA VAL A 53 3.84 2.49 -12.97
C VAL A 53 4.36 3.36 -11.84
N PRO A 54 3.50 3.93 -10.99
CA PRO A 54 3.95 4.62 -9.80
C PRO A 54 4.38 3.65 -8.70
N VAL A 55 5.44 4.02 -7.99
CA VAL A 55 5.97 3.30 -6.83
C VAL A 55 5.95 4.25 -5.64
N TYR A 56 5.44 3.77 -4.51
CA TYR A 56 5.28 4.55 -3.28
C TYR A 56 6.08 3.93 -2.14
N ALA A 57 7.09 4.63 -1.65
CA ALA A 57 7.68 4.33 -0.36
C ALA A 57 6.85 5.03 0.72
N SER A 58 6.31 4.28 1.66
CA SER A 58 5.40 4.83 2.66
C SER A 58 5.76 4.35 4.06
N GLU A 59 5.58 5.24 5.05
CA GLU A 59 5.64 4.93 6.46
C GLU A 59 4.45 5.57 7.16
N TRP A 60 3.70 4.81 7.95
CA TRP A 60 2.53 5.34 8.66
C TRP A 60 2.22 4.58 9.94
N GLN A 61 1.48 5.24 10.80
CA GLN A 61 0.99 4.71 12.07
C GLN A 61 -0.18 3.73 11.85
N PRO A 62 -0.51 2.92 12.87
CA PRO A 62 -1.61 1.97 12.80
C PRO A 62 -2.92 2.59 12.31
N ALA A 63 -3.52 1.95 11.32
CA ALA A 63 -4.76 2.36 10.69
C ALA A 63 -5.51 1.15 10.13
N VAL A 64 -6.82 1.29 9.96
CA VAL A 64 -7.65 0.37 9.20
C VAL A 64 -8.12 1.10 7.95
N ALA A 65 -7.86 0.53 6.80
CA ALA A 65 -8.40 1.00 5.53
C ALA A 65 -9.46 0.01 5.04
N ARG A 66 -10.52 0.50 4.43
CA ARG A 66 -11.61 -0.33 3.91
C ARG A 66 -12.05 0.18 2.55
N ARG A 67 -11.99 -0.69 1.55
CA ARG A 67 -12.60 -0.46 0.26
C ARG A 67 -13.91 -1.21 0.16
N THR A 68 -14.99 -0.48 0.35
CA THR A 68 -16.34 -1.03 0.39
C THR A 68 -16.92 -1.21 -1.02
N PRO A 69 -17.95 -2.07 -1.21
CA PRO A 69 -18.68 -2.17 -2.49
C PRO A 69 -19.22 -0.82 -2.98
N ARG A 70 -19.58 0.09 -2.08
CA ARG A 70 -20.01 1.46 -2.43
C ARG A 70 -18.87 2.26 -3.08
N LEU A 71 -17.66 2.18 -2.53
CA LEU A 71 -16.49 2.89 -3.05
C LEU A 71 -15.99 2.28 -4.37
N ILE A 72 -16.16 0.97 -4.56
CA ILE A 72 -15.78 0.29 -5.80
C ILE A 72 -16.63 0.79 -6.99
N ARG A 73 -17.88 1.16 -6.76
CA ARG A 73 -18.74 1.72 -7.81
C ARG A 73 -18.37 3.15 -8.22
N GLN A 74 -17.50 3.82 -7.46
CA GLN A 74 -16.97 5.12 -7.85
C GLN A 74 -15.88 4.93 -8.92
N PRO A 75 -15.82 5.79 -9.94
CA PRO A 75 -14.75 5.74 -10.94
C PRO A 75 -13.36 5.80 -10.27
N ALA A 76 -12.55 4.82 -10.55
CA ALA A 76 -11.16 4.77 -10.10
C ALA A 76 -10.34 3.95 -11.12
N PRO A 77 -9.05 4.26 -11.32
CA PRO A 77 -8.20 3.47 -12.19
C PRO A 77 -8.13 2.02 -11.73
N GLU A 78 -8.29 1.07 -12.66
CA GLU A 78 -8.09 -0.35 -12.38
C GLU A 78 -6.60 -0.66 -12.28
N ARG A 79 -6.16 -1.00 -11.07
CA ARG A 79 -4.75 -1.27 -10.75
C ARG A 79 -4.59 -2.52 -9.90
N TYR A 80 -3.52 -3.25 -10.15
CA TYR A 80 -2.96 -4.21 -9.21
C TYR A 80 -2.02 -3.47 -8.29
N ARG A 81 -2.16 -3.69 -6.99
CA ARG A 81 -1.20 -3.21 -6.02
C ARG A 81 -0.42 -4.37 -5.43
N LEU A 82 0.89 -4.24 -5.42
CA LEU A 82 1.80 -5.12 -4.72
C LEU A 82 2.60 -4.31 -3.70
N SER A 83 2.54 -4.70 -2.45
CA SER A 83 3.24 -4.02 -1.35
C SER A 83 4.27 -4.94 -0.72
N PHE A 84 5.50 -4.49 -0.66
CA PHE A 84 6.60 -5.11 0.06
C PHE A 84 6.69 -4.49 1.45
N ILE A 85 6.52 -5.29 2.50
CA ILE A 85 6.57 -4.84 3.90
C ILE A 85 8.03 -4.83 4.37
N ARG A 86 8.59 -3.66 4.61
CA ARG A 86 9.94 -3.50 5.16
C ARG A 86 9.99 -3.72 6.66
N SER A 87 8.99 -3.20 7.38
CA SER A 87 8.85 -3.37 8.83
C SER A 87 7.40 -3.18 9.27
N GLY A 88 7.07 -3.67 10.45
CA GLY A 88 5.71 -3.68 10.97
C GLY A 88 4.89 -4.85 10.40
N THR A 89 3.57 -4.79 10.56
CA THR A 89 2.65 -5.83 10.15
C THR A 89 1.44 -5.28 9.41
N VAL A 90 0.94 -6.05 8.43
CA VAL A 90 -0.34 -5.78 7.77
C VAL A 90 -1.19 -7.04 7.86
N GLY A 91 -2.35 -6.93 8.48
CA GLY A 91 -3.34 -8.01 8.53
C GLY A 91 -4.44 -7.77 7.51
N THR A 92 -4.98 -8.81 6.90
CA THR A 92 -6.16 -8.75 6.04
C THR A 92 -6.97 -10.04 6.13
N ALA A 93 -8.21 -9.99 5.69
CA ALA A 93 -9.04 -11.17 5.53
C ALA A 93 -9.23 -11.46 4.05
N VAL A 94 -8.89 -12.68 3.63
CA VAL A 94 -9.08 -13.16 2.26
C VAL A 94 -9.88 -14.46 2.33
N ASN A 95 -11.04 -14.50 1.67
CA ASN A 95 -11.93 -15.68 1.67
C ASN A 95 -12.23 -16.22 3.09
N GLY A 96 -12.48 -15.32 4.05
CA GLY A 96 -12.76 -15.65 5.45
C GLY A 96 -11.53 -16.08 6.29
N ARG A 97 -10.34 -16.10 5.72
CA ARG A 97 -9.10 -16.40 6.43
C ARG A 97 -8.34 -15.11 6.77
N HIS A 98 -7.92 -14.98 8.02
CA HIS A 98 -7.04 -13.90 8.43
C HIS A 98 -5.59 -14.24 8.06
N ILE A 99 -4.95 -13.32 7.35
CA ILE A 99 -3.54 -13.42 6.95
C ILE A 99 -2.82 -12.22 7.51
N THR A 100 -1.65 -12.45 8.11
CA THR A 100 -0.76 -11.39 8.59
C THR A 100 0.55 -11.44 7.82
N TYR A 101 0.92 -10.32 7.26
CA TYR A 101 2.18 -10.11 6.54
C TYR A 101 3.10 -9.31 7.45
N GLY A 102 4.24 -9.87 7.80
CA GLY A 102 5.32 -9.20 8.54
C GLY A 102 6.41 -8.67 7.61
N ALA A 103 7.55 -8.31 8.20
CA ALA A 103 8.72 -7.88 7.46
C ALA A 103 9.14 -8.90 6.39
N TYR A 104 9.45 -8.41 5.20
CA TYR A 104 9.72 -9.17 3.97
C TYR A 104 8.50 -9.89 3.37
N GLY A 105 7.31 -9.69 3.91
CA GLY A 105 6.08 -10.14 3.27
C GLY A 105 5.73 -9.31 2.04
N LEU A 106 5.20 -9.97 1.02
CA LEU A 106 4.61 -9.33 -0.15
C LEU A 106 3.09 -9.53 -0.09
N PHE A 107 2.37 -8.43 -0.13
CA PHE A 107 0.92 -8.36 -0.03
C PHE A 107 0.34 -7.75 -1.30
N SER A 108 -0.65 -8.39 -1.90
CA SER A 108 -1.26 -7.93 -3.14
C SER A 108 -2.77 -7.82 -3.04
N HIS A 109 -3.34 -6.83 -3.72
CA HIS A 109 -4.77 -6.65 -3.91
C HIS A 109 -5.08 -5.84 -5.18
N THR A 110 -6.35 -5.63 -5.47
CA THR A 110 -6.80 -4.88 -6.64
C THR A 110 -7.71 -3.72 -6.25
N THR A 111 -7.80 -2.69 -7.09
CA THR A 111 -8.69 -1.55 -6.83
C THR A 111 -10.16 -1.86 -7.08
N TRP A 112 -10.49 -2.90 -7.82
CA TRP A 112 -11.87 -3.29 -8.19
C TRP A 112 -12.49 -4.38 -7.30
N ALA A 113 -11.75 -4.90 -6.31
CA ALA A 113 -12.27 -5.85 -5.33
C ALA A 113 -12.33 -5.25 -3.93
N PRO A 114 -13.28 -5.68 -3.08
CA PRO A 114 -13.28 -5.28 -1.68
C PRO A 114 -12.03 -5.77 -0.97
N PHE A 115 -11.46 -4.93 -0.11
CA PHE A 115 -10.37 -5.32 0.78
C PHE A 115 -10.40 -4.50 2.07
N GLU A 116 -9.88 -5.08 3.15
CA GLU A 116 -9.78 -4.43 4.45
C GLU A 116 -8.44 -4.76 5.11
N PRO A 117 -7.35 -4.06 4.78
CA PRO A 117 -6.11 -4.20 5.50
C PRO A 117 -6.17 -3.48 6.86
N ARG A 118 -5.70 -4.17 7.88
CA ARG A 118 -5.38 -3.63 9.19
C ARG A 118 -3.87 -3.43 9.26
N ILE A 119 -3.46 -2.19 9.34
CA ILE A 119 -2.09 -1.77 9.20
C ILE A 119 -1.50 -1.48 10.55
N GLY A 120 -0.43 -2.20 10.89
CA GLY A 120 0.26 -2.08 12.16
C GLY A 120 -0.51 -2.66 13.34
N THR A 121 0.19 -2.81 14.43
CA THR A 121 -0.34 -3.03 15.77
C THR A 121 -0.41 -1.70 16.52
N ARG A 122 -0.88 -1.70 17.77
CA ARG A 122 -1.03 -0.45 18.56
C ARG A 122 0.24 0.40 18.64
N GLU A 123 1.42 -0.16 18.49
CA GLU A 123 2.70 0.51 18.72
C GLU A 123 3.60 0.58 17.48
N ASP A 124 3.43 -0.35 16.53
CA ASP A 124 4.31 -0.47 15.38
C ASP A 124 3.90 0.41 14.21
N ARG A 125 4.84 1.19 13.69
CA ARG A 125 4.69 1.80 12.38
C ARG A 125 4.93 0.76 11.30
N VAL A 126 4.21 0.88 10.20
CA VAL A 126 4.46 0.08 9.01
C VAL A 126 5.30 0.89 8.03
N LYS A 127 6.36 0.26 7.51
CA LYS A 127 7.12 0.75 6.37
C LYS A 127 6.95 -0.22 5.22
N ALA A 128 6.50 0.30 4.09
CA ALA A 128 6.27 -0.50 2.90
C ALA A 128 6.66 0.23 1.63
N VAL A 129 6.97 -0.55 0.60
CA VAL A 129 7.07 -0.04 -0.78
C VAL A 129 5.97 -0.69 -1.59
N SER A 130 5.14 0.12 -2.22
CA SER A 130 4.00 -0.35 -3.01
C SER A 130 4.16 0.02 -4.48
N VAL A 131 3.85 -0.91 -5.35
CA VAL A 131 3.83 -0.72 -6.81
C VAL A 131 2.38 -0.77 -7.28
N GLU A 132 1.97 0.20 -8.07
CA GLU A 132 0.64 0.29 -8.67
C GLU A 132 0.73 -0.02 -10.17
N VAL A 133 0.39 -1.23 -10.57
CA VAL A 133 0.44 -1.64 -11.97
C VAL A 133 -0.93 -1.45 -12.62
N PRO A 134 -1.08 -0.57 -13.62
CA PRO A 134 -2.30 -0.46 -14.39
C PRO A 134 -2.70 -1.82 -14.98
N ARG A 135 -3.96 -2.20 -14.84
CA ARG A 135 -4.46 -3.49 -15.33
C ARG A 135 -4.16 -3.72 -16.81
N ALA A 136 -4.24 -2.68 -17.62
CA ALA A 136 -3.96 -2.74 -19.05
C ALA A 136 -2.51 -3.11 -19.43
N LEU A 137 -1.56 -2.95 -18.48
CA LEU A 137 -0.15 -3.32 -18.69
C LEU A 137 0.13 -4.80 -18.42
N LEU A 138 -0.76 -5.52 -17.77
CA LEU A 138 -0.62 -6.95 -17.52
C LEU A 138 -1.40 -7.74 -18.57
N SER A 139 -0.73 -8.22 -19.60
CA SER A 139 -1.30 -9.11 -20.65
C SER A 139 -1.50 -10.55 -20.15
N LEU A 140 -1.78 -10.73 -18.86
CA LEU A 140 -2.01 -12.04 -18.26
C LEU A 140 -3.51 -12.35 -18.20
N PRO A 141 -3.91 -13.62 -18.41
CA PRO A 141 -5.29 -14.03 -18.17
C PRO A 141 -5.72 -13.70 -16.74
N ALA A 142 -6.90 -13.08 -16.59
CA ALA A 142 -7.43 -12.65 -15.29
C ALA A 142 -7.42 -13.78 -14.25
N ALA A 143 -7.77 -15.01 -14.65
CA ALA A 143 -7.74 -16.18 -13.77
C ALA A 143 -6.35 -16.51 -13.21
N GLN A 144 -5.25 -16.24 -13.95
CA GLN A 144 -3.90 -16.45 -13.46
C GLN A 144 -3.52 -15.38 -12.42
N VAL A 145 -3.93 -14.14 -12.65
CA VAL A 145 -3.66 -13.03 -11.73
C VAL A 145 -4.49 -13.22 -10.46
N ASP A 146 -5.78 -13.54 -10.57
CA ASP A 146 -6.68 -13.76 -9.43
C ASP A 146 -6.19 -14.92 -8.55
N HIS A 147 -5.48 -15.89 -9.14
CA HIS A 147 -4.88 -16.99 -8.39
C HIS A 147 -3.74 -16.56 -7.48
N VAL A 148 -3.06 -15.45 -7.78
CA VAL A 148 -1.92 -14.91 -7.00
C VAL A 148 -2.37 -13.83 -6.03
N ILE A 149 -3.39 -13.03 -6.41
CA ILE A 149 -3.88 -11.93 -5.58
C ILE A 149 -4.34 -12.43 -4.21
N GLY A 150 -3.88 -11.72 -3.16
CA GLY A 150 -4.19 -12.05 -1.77
C GLY A 150 -3.44 -13.25 -1.20
N ARG A 151 -2.57 -13.92 -1.96
CA ARG A 151 -1.71 -14.98 -1.42
C ARG A 151 -0.49 -14.38 -0.74
N PRO A 152 -0.04 -14.97 0.38
CA PRO A 152 1.22 -14.61 0.98
C PRO A 152 2.38 -14.99 0.04
N LEU A 153 3.22 -14.01 -0.27
CA LEU A 153 4.46 -14.22 -1.00
C LEU A 153 5.63 -13.78 -0.14
N SER A 154 6.77 -14.47 -0.29
CA SER A 154 8.00 -14.15 0.44
C SER A 154 8.88 -13.21 -0.37
N GLY A 155 9.34 -12.13 0.25
CA GLY A 155 10.41 -11.27 -0.28
C GLY A 155 11.82 -11.70 0.15
N ARG A 156 11.96 -12.91 0.75
CA ARG A 156 13.27 -13.47 1.17
C ARG A 156 13.85 -14.47 0.19
N ASP A 157 12.99 -15.06 -0.66
CA ASP A 157 13.32 -16.18 -1.50
C ASP A 157 12.93 -15.94 -2.96
N GLY A 158 13.66 -16.55 -3.88
CA GLY A 158 13.35 -16.60 -5.30
C GLY A 158 13.10 -15.24 -5.95
N THR A 159 12.13 -15.19 -6.82
CA THR A 159 11.74 -13.96 -7.55
C THR A 159 11.26 -12.84 -6.60
N GLY A 160 10.64 -13.21 -5.48
CA GLY A 160 10.20 -12.24 -4.47
C GLY A 160 11.38 -11.50 -3.83
N ALA A 161 12.50 -12.19 -3.58
CA ALA A 161 13.72 -11.55 -3.06
C ALA A 161 14.34 -10.58 -4.07
N LEU A 162 14.35 -10.92 -5.36
CA LEU A 162 14.81 -10.02 -6.42
C LEU A 162 13.95 -8.76 -6.51
N LEU A 163 12.63 -8.92 -6.45
CA LEU A 163 11.70 -7.79 -6.44
C LEU A 163 11.89 -6.92 -5.19
N ALA A 164 12.04 -7.52 -4.01
CA ALA A 164 12.29 -6.79 -2.77
C ALA A 164 13.59 -5.98 -2.82
N ALA A 165 14.67 -6.56 -3.36
CA ALA A 165 15.94 -5.88 -3.57
C ALA A 165 15.80 -4.71 -4.54
N PHE A 166 15.14 -4.91 -5.68
CA PHE A 166 14.86 -3.86 -6.65
C PHE A 166 14.08 -2.70 -6.04
N LEU A 167 12.98 -2.97 -5.34
CA LEU A 167 12.15 -1.96 -4.69
C LEU A 167 12.90 -1.21 -3.59
N ASN A 168 13.75 -1.89 -2.84
CA ASN A 168 14.61 -1.26 -1.85
C ASN A 168 15.62 -0.30 -2.48
N THR A 169 16.29 -0.71 -3.57
CA THR A 169 17.25 0.14 -4.27
C THR A 169 16.57 1.36 -4.87
N LEU A 170 15.44 1.16 -5.56
CA LEU A 170 14.68 2.23 -6.20
C LEU A 170 14.24 3.33 -5.23
N THR A 171 14.00 2.98 -3.97
CA THR A 171 13.49 3.90 -2.95
C THR A 171 14.52 4.18 -1.84
N ALA A 172 15.80 3.83 -2.03
CA ALA A 172 16.87 4.07 -1.05
C ALA A 172 17.23 5.55 -0.95
N ASP A 173 17.29 6.25 -2.09
CA ASP A 173 17.66 7.67 -2.17
C ASP A 173 16.58 8.61 -1.62
N ALA A 174 15.43 8.05 -1.35
CA ALA A 174 14.25 8.74 -0.82
C ALA A 174 14.39 9.33 0.59
N ARG A 175 15.49 9.08 1.26
CA ARG A 175 15.67 9.40 2.69
C ARG A 175 16.84 10.36 2.96
N SER A 176 17.46 10.86 1.90
CA SER A 176 18.57 11.83 2.03
C SER A 176 18.07 13.23 2.19
#